data_55c23989859e3d427fb8d11913260ad7
#
_entry.id   55c23989859e3d427fb8d11913260ad7
#
_cell.length_a   1.000
_cell.length_b   1.000
_cell.length_c   1.000
_cell.angle_alpha   90.00
_cell.angle_beta   90.00
_cell.angle_gamma   90.00
#
_symmetry.space_group_name_H-M   'P 1'
#
loop_
_entity.id
_entity.type
_entity.pdbx_description
1 polymer ?
#
loop_
_entity_poly.entity_id
_entity_poly.type
_entity_poly.pdbx_seq_one_letter_code
_entity_poly.pdbx_strand_id
1 'polypeptide(L)'
;MRDTGYEVIVYTDGASRGNPGPAAASFILTDHAGNNLHAKAFFLGQATNNVAEYTAICKALEAARQIGAKELMVFSDSELLVKQVNGQYKVKSEQIRPLFRQAVNLLGQFESWKVQHVTRENNKEADRLVNQALNLEQDIEAKPQTTAANKKHVRLGVLISGGGTTLMNILRCIDQGRLNAEVAVVISSRLTAAGVEKAKASGLNVKIICKKDYPNIDEFSKRIEEELVAANVDLVVQGGWLCLWEIPARYENRVMNVHPALLPSFGGKGMWGHHVHEAVLAAGCKISGCTVHFCSNEYDKGPIIVQRTCEVKDSDTSETLAERVFQQECIAYTQAIRLFAEGKLLVENGKVKIKS
;
A
#
# COMPACT_ATOMS: atom_id res chain seq x y z
N MET A 1 16.97 16.29 15.38
CA MET A 1 16.40 14.93 15.23
C MET A 1 14.89 15.10 15.21
N ARG A 2 14.24 14.96 14.07
CA ARG A 2 12.77 14.92 14.01
C ARG A 2 12.37 13.49 14.26
N ASP A 3 11.75 13.27 15.41
CA ASP A 3 11.15 12.00 15.81
C ASP A 3 9.96 11.73 14.86
N THR A 4 10.17 10.90 13.85
CA THR A 4 9.09 10.50 12.92
C THR A 4 8.28 9.44 13.64
N GLY A 5 7.11 9.85 14.19
CA GLY A 5 6.17 8.94 14.83
C GLY A 5 5.88 7.73 13.94
N TYR A 6 5.96 6.57 14.54
CA TYR A 6 5.73 5.29 13.86
C TYR A 6 4.24 5.02 13.88
N GLU A 7 3.57 5.01 12.72
CA GLU A 7 2.17 4.63 12.64
C GLU A 7 2.06 3.09 12.50
N VAL A 8 1.44 2.46 13.49
CA VAL A 8 1.21 1.02 13.54
C VAL A 8 -0.27 0.74 13.25
N ILE A 9 -0.50 -0.20 12.35
CA ILE A 9 -1.83 -0.73 12.04
C ILE A 9 -2.04 -2.00 12.85
N VAL A 10 -3.14 -2.05 13.58
CA VAL A 10 -3.49 -3.12 14.50
C VAL A 10 -4.76 -3.82 14.03
N TYR A 11 -4.73 -5.13 13.91
CA TYR A 11 -5.90 -5.96 13.69
C TYR A 11 -6.13 -6.82 14.92
N THR A 12 -7.38 -6.88 15.42
CA THR A 12 -7.73 -7.66 16.60
C THR A 12 -8.94 -8.55 16.32
N ASP A 13 -8.93 -9.76 16.90
CA ASP A 13 -10.06 -10.67 16.86
C ASP A 13 -10.14 -11.47 18.16
N GLY A 14 -11.38 -11.77 18.57
CA GLY A 14 -11.67 -12.61 19.73
C GLY A 14 -12.80 -13.58 19.41
N ALA A 15 -12.61 -14.87 19.72
CA ALA A 15 -13.62 -15.87 19.45
C ALA A 15 -13.84 -16.81 20.66
N SER A 16 -15.07 -17.32 20.78
CA SER A 16 -15.39 -18.38 21.72
C SER A 16 -16.26 -19.47 21.09
N ARG A 17 -16.00 -20.74 21.43
CA ARG A 17 -16.81 -21.89 21.03
C ARG A 17 -17.86 -22.17 22.10
N GLY A 18 -18.97 -21.49 21.99
CA GLY A 18 -19.97 -21.33 23.04
C GLY A 18 -19.86 -19.97 23.73
N ASN A 19 -20.86 -19.58 24.53
CA ASN A 19 -20.86 -18.24 25.13
C ASN A 19 -21.45 -18.27 26.56
N PRO A 20 -20.65 -18.60 27.61
CA PRO A 20 -19.21 -18.85 27.62
C PRO A 20 -18.80 -20.22 27.05
N GLY A 21 -17.54 -20.33 26.61
CA GLY A 21 -16.92 -21.54 26.09
C GLY A 21 -15.40 -21.40 25.95
N PRO A 22 -14.71 -22.42 25.39
CA PRO A 22 -13.30 -22.26 25.04
C PRO A 22 -13.11 -21.03 24.15
N ALA A 23 -12.27 -20.10 24.58
CA ALA A 23 -12.10 -18.79 23.97
C ALA A 23 -10.63 -18.49 23.70
N ALA A 24 -10.38 -17.67 22.68
CA ALA A 24 -9.06 -17.16 22.36
C ALA A 24 -9.16 -15.69 21.88
N ALA A 25 -8.06 -14.98 22.03
CA ALA A 25 -7.88 -13.61 21.56
C ALA A 25 -6.65 -13.53 20.67
N SER A 26 -6.68 -12.75 19.61
CA SER A 26 -5.54 -12.55 18.72
C SER A 26 -5.33 -11.10 18.36
N PHE A 27 -4.09 -10.76 18.03
CA PHE A 27 -3.75 -9.50 17.41
C PHE A 27 -2.66 -9.66 16.36
N ILE A 28 -2.64 -8.74 15.43
CA ILE A 28 -1.57 -8.56 14.45
C ILE A 28 -1.23 -7.07 14.41
N LEU A 29 0.03 -6.74 14.61
CA LEU A 29 0.58 -5.40 14.41
C LEU A 29 1.35 -5.37 13.10
N THR A 30 1.03 -4.42 12.25
CA THR A 30 1.73 -4.22 10.99
C THR A 30 2.19 -2.77 10.86
N ASP A 31 3.23 -2.55 10.05
CA ASP A 31 3.55 -1.22 9.56
C ASP A 31 2.60 -0.84 8.40
N HIS A 32 2.70 0.41 7.91
CA HIS A 32 1.95 0.88 6.74
C HIS A 32 2.18 0.07 5.47
N ALA A 33 3.32 -0.62 5.37
CA ALA A 33 3.64 -1.50 4.26
C ALA A 33 2.96 -2.88 4.39
N GLY A 34 2.27 -3.12 5.53
CA GLY A 34 1.65 -4.41 5.85
C GLY A 34 2.66 -5.48 6.29
N ASN A 35 3.89 -5.09 6.69
CA ASN A 35 4.81 -6.03 7.31
C ASN A 35 4.34 -6.37 8.71
N ASN A 36 4.32 -7.65 9.05
CA ASN A 36 3.96 -8.09 10.39
C ASN A 36 5.10 -7.74 11.37
N LEU A 37 4.83 -6.80 12.27
CA LEU A 37 5.74 -6.38 13.33
C LEU A 37 5.66 -7.32 14.53
N HIS A 38 4.44 -7.77 14.86
CA HIS A 38 4.16 -8.70 15.94
C HIS A 38 2.77 -9.31 15.76
N ALA A 39 2.63 -10.60 15.88
CA ALA A 39 1.35 -11.28 15.85
C ALA A 39 1.31 -12.39 16.90
N LYS A 40 0.24 -12.42 17.70
CA LYS A 40 0.07 -13.39 18.75
C LYS A 40 -1.40 -13.75 18.96
N ALA A 41 -1.66 -14.99 19.33
CA ALA A 41 -2.95 -15.39 19.87
C ALA A 41 -2.77 -16.03 21.24
N PHE A 42 -3.77 -15.86 22.08
CA PHE A 42 -3.81 -16.32 23.46
C PHE A 42 -5.01 -17.24 23.63
N PHE A 43 -4.79 -18.42 24.16
CA PHE A 43 -5.88 -19.28 24.61
C PHE A 43 -6.33 -18.83 26.00
N LEU A 44 -7.59 -18.51 26.15
CA LEU A 44 -8.13 -17.89 27.37
C LEU A 44 -8.86 -18.88 28.31
N GLY A 45 -8.93 -20.16 27.91
CA GLY A 45 -9.80 -21.11 28.59
C GLY A 45 -11.27 -20.76 28.40
N GLN A 46 -12.07 -20.82 29.46
CA GLN A 46 -13.51 -20.54 29.41
C GLN A 46 -13.78 -19.04 29.50
N ALA A 47 -14.29 -18.44 28.42
CA ALA A 47 -14.68 -17.04 28.39
C ALA A 47 -15.83 -16.78 27.41
N THR A 48 -16.41 -15.58 27.49
CA THR A 48 -17.39 -15.13 26.48
C THR A 48 -16.69 -14.50 25.28
N ASN A 49 -17.38 -14.45 24.14
CA ASN A 49 -16.85 -13.81 22.93
C ASN A 49 -16.42 -12.36 23.21
N ASN A 50 -17.25 -11.57 23.89
CA ASN A 50 -16.91 -10.18 24.21
C ASN A 50 -15.65 -10.06 25.10
N VAL A 51 -15.44 -10.98 26.04
CA VAL A 51 -14.21 -11.02 26.85
C VAL A 51 -13.00 -11.28 25.97
N ALA A 52 -13.11 -12.20 25.02
CA ALA A 52 -12.03 -12.50 24.07
C ALA A 52 -11.69 -11.29 23.19
N GLU A 53 -12.69 -10.59 22.64
CA GLU A 53 -12.50 -9.38 21.83
C GLU A 53 -11.82 -8.25 22.62
N TYR A 54 -12.26 -7.99 23.84
CA TYR A 54 -11.65 -6.99 24.71
C TYR A 54 -10.23 -7.38 25.17
N THR A 55 -9.98 -8.66 25.39
CA THR A 55 -8.64 -9.14 25.67
C THR A 55 -7.71 -8.94 24.49
N ALA A 56 -8.20 -9.18 23.26
CA ALA A 56 -7.44 -8.99 22.04
C ALA A 56 -6.96 -7.53 21.89
N ILE A 57 -7.86 -6.55 22.03
CA ILE A 57 -7.46 -5.14 21.90
C ILE A 57 -6.50 -4.73 23.04
N CYS A 58 -6.72 -5.14 24.28
CA CYS A 58 -5.80 -4.83 25.39
C CYS A 58 -4.40 -5.37 25.12
N LYS A 59 -4.28 -6.64 24.69
CA LYS A 59 -2.99 -7.28 24.37
C LYS A 59 -2.31 -6.63 23.16
N ALA A 60 -3.07 -6.25 22.16
CA ALA A 60 -2.58 -5.51 21.00
C ALA A 60 -1.97 -4.15 21.39
N LEU A 61 -2.66 -3.38 22.24
CA LEU A 61 -2.20 -2.07 22.69
C LEU A 61 -0.95 -2.17 23.58
N GLU A 62 -0.89 -3.19 24.45
CA GLU A 62 0.32 -3.50 25.24
C GLU A 62 1.52 -3.77 24.33
N ALA A 63 1.32 -4.61 23.30
CA ALA A 63 2.36 -4.95 22.34
C ALA A 63 2.78 -3.74 21.48
N ALA A 64 1.83 -2.93 21.01
CA ALA A 64 2.12 -1.72 20.26
C ALA A 64 2.98 -0.72 21.05
N ARG A 65 2.69 -0.58 22.35
CA ARG A 65 3.52 0.24 23.26
C ARG A 65 4.93 -0.32 23.43
N GLN A 66 5.08 -1.63 23.54
CA GLN A 66 6.39 -2.28 23.70
C GLN A 66 7.31 -2.05 22.49
N ILE A 67 6.75 -1.93 21.28
CA ILE A 67 7.52 -1.62 20.07
C ILE A 67 7.70 -0.12 19.85
N GLY A 68 7.25 0.74 20.78
CA GLY A 68 7.45 2.19 20.74
C GLY A 68 6.51 2.93 19.78
N ALA A 69 5.36 2.34 19.42
CA ALA A 69 4.37 3.01 18.58
C ALA A 69 3.83 4.27 19.25
N LYS A 70 3.68 5.36 18.49
CA LYS A 70 3.11 6.62 18.95
C LYS A 70 1.71 6.87 18.40
N GLU A 71 1.47 6.43 17.19
CA GLU A 71 0.19 6.59 16.47
C GLU A 71 -0.36 5.24 16.05
N LEU A 72 -1.64 5.00 16.30
CA LEU A 72 -2.30 3.73 16.06
C LEU A 72 -3.55 3.87 15.18
N MET A 73 -3.66 2.96 14.22
CA MET A 73 -4.90 2.63 13.55
C MET A 73 -5.33 1.23 13.96
N VAL A 74 -6.41 1.09 14.72
CA VAL A 74 -6.91 -0.20 15.22
C VAL A 74 -8.15 -0.62 14.43
N PHE A 75 -8.13 -1.83 13.91
CA PHE A 75 -9.24 -2.47 13.22
C PHE A 75 -9.76 -3.67 14.01
N SER A 76 -11.08 -3.77 14.14
CA SER A 76 -11.78 -4.92 14.72
C SER A 76 -13.09 -5.16 13.97
N ASP A 77 -13.50 -6.42 13.84
CA ASP A 77 -14.80 -6.80 13.28
C ASP A 77 -15.91 -6.85 14.35
N SER A 78 -15.58 -6.57 15.61
CA SER A 78 -16.55 -6.36 16.67
C SER A 78 -17.12 -4.95 16.64
N GLU A 79 -18.26 -4.76 15.99
CA GLU A 79 -18.96 -3.46 15.94
C GLU A 79 -19.27 -2.93 17.33
N LEU A 80 -19.65 -3.84 18.26
CA LEU A 80 -19.96 -3.49 19.65
C LEU A 80 -18.74 -2.89 20.36
N LEU A 81 -17.58 -3.56 20.28
CA LEU A 81 -16.32 -3.10 20.86
C LEU A 81 -15.95 -1.72 20.29
N VAL A 82 -15.98 -1.56 18.98
CA VAL A 82 -15.64 -0.31 18.30
C VAL A 82 -16.51 0.84 18.76
N LYS A 83 -17.83 0.64 18.80
CA LYS A 83 -18.77 1.68 19.26
C LYS A 83 -18.63 2.01 20.76
N GLN A 84 -18.27 1.04 21.58
CA GLN A 84 -18.02 1.27 23.00
C GLN A 84 -16.71 2.05 23.23
N VAL A 85 -15.62 1.65 22.59
CA VAL A 85 -14.31 2.32 22.71
C VAL A 85 -14.36 3.76 22.19
N ASN A 86 -15.11 4.02 21.11
CA ASN A 86 -15.34 5.36 20.56
C ASN A 86 -16.40 6.18 21.36
N GLY A 87 -16.91 5.66 22.49
CA GLY A 87 -17.87 6.38 23.36
C GLY A 87 -19.29 6.48 22.83
N GLN A 88 -19.62 5.80 21.73
CA GLN A 88 -20.96 5.80 21.14
C GLN A 88 -21.94 4.91 21.91
N TYR A 89 -21.45 3.83 22.52
CA TYR A 89 -22.24 2.90 23.32
C TYR A 89 -21.69 2.78 24.75
N LYS A 90 -22.58 2.63 25.74
CA LYS A 90 -22.21 2.41 27.15
C LYS A 90 -21.90 0.94 27.41
N VAL A 91 -20.83 0.65 28.17
CA VAL A 91 -20.53 -0.70 28.66
C VAL A 91 -21.41 -1.01 29.87
N LYS A 92 -22.36 -1.92 29.68
CA LYS A 92 -23.30 -2.36 30.75
C LYS A 92 -22.77 -3.59 31.50
N SER A 93 -22.05 -4.49 30.83
CA SER A 93 -21.52 -5.73 31.40
C SER A 93 -20.45 -5.46 32.45
N GLU A 94 -20.61 -6.02 33.64
CA GLU A 94 -19.62 -5.91 34.72
C GLU A 94 -18.31 -6.65 34.40
N GLN A 95 -18.41 -7.76 33.68
CA GLN A 95 -17.24 -8.53 33.24
C GLN A 95 -16.37 -7.77 32.22
N ILE A 96 -17.00 -6.97 31.36
CA ILE A 96 -16.29 -6.21 30.31
C ILE A 96 -15.75 -4.89 30.84
N ARG A 97 -16.37 -4.31 31.87
CA ARG A 97 -16.00 -2.97 32.38
C ARG A 97 -14.52 -2.82 32.78
N PRO A 98 -13.87 -3.80 33.42
CA PRO A 98 -12.44 -3.72 33.70
C PRO A 98 -11.59 -3.68 32.42
N LEU A 99 -11.86 -4.56 31.44
CA LEU A 99 -11.15 -4.64 30.16
C LEU A 99 -11.36 -3.37 29.32
N PHE A 100 -12.58 -2.85 29.30
CA PHE A 100 -12.88 -1.57 28.65
C PHE A 100 -12.05 -0.42 29.26
N ARG A 101 -11.98 -0.31 30.60
CA ARG A 101 -11.16 0.70 31.27
C ARG A 101 -9.67 0.54 30.92
N GLN A 102 -9.19 -0.70 30.90
CA GLN A 102 -7.82 -1.00 30.50
C GLN A 102 -7.54 -0.56 29.06
N ALA A 103 -8.42 -0.91 28.12
CA ALA A 103 -8.28 -0.52 26.71
C ALA A 103 -8.24 1.01 26.54
N VAL A 104 -9.18 1.74 27.18
CA VAL A 104 -9.24 3.21 27.11
C VAL A 104 -7.99 3.84 27.74
N ASN A 105 -7.53 3.31 28.89
CA ASN A 105 -6.32 3.81 29.55
C ASN A 105 -5.06 3.57 28.66
N LEU A 106 -4.94 2.42 28.02
CA LEU A 106 -3.84 2.12 27.10
C LEU A 106 -3.90 3.01 25.88
N LEU A 107 -5.07 3.22 25.26
CA LEU A 107 -5.24 4.14 24.13
C LEU A 107 -4.80 5.57 24.47
N GLY A 108 -5.11 6.04 25.68
CA GLY A 108 -4.69 7.37 26.16
C GLY A 108 -3.18 7.56 26.33
N GLN A 109 -2.37 6.51 26.17
CA GLN A 109 -0.91 6.58 26.24
C GLN A 109 -0.26 6.81 24.88
N PHE A 110 -1.02 6.78 23.79
CA PHE A 110 -0.54 7.07 22.44
C PHE A 110 -0.82 8.54 22.07
N GLU A 111 0.02 9.11 21.23
CA GLU A 111 -0.10 10.50 20.79
C GLU A 111 -1.35 10.73 19.94
N SER A 112 -1.66 9.74 19.08
CA SER A 112 -2.92 9.68 18.33
C SER A 112 -3.38 8.25 18.12
N TRP A 113 -4.69 8.05 18.06
CA TRP A 113 -5.26 6.74 17.78
C TRP A 113 -6.63 6.84 17.11
N LYS A 114 -6.97 5.81 16.36
CA LYS A 114 -8.27 5.64 15.74
C LYS A 114 -8.69 4.17 15.81
N VAL A 115 -9.93 3.89 16.25
CA VAL A 115 -10.49 2.55 16.27
C VAL A 115 -11.64 2.48 15.26
N GLN A 116 -11.55 1.56 14.30
CA GLN A 116 -12.50 1.42 13.20
C GLN A 116 -13.03 -0.01 13.10
N HIS A 117 -14.31 -0.11 12.76
CA HIS A 117 -14.92 -1.39 12.39
C HIS A 117 -14.52 -1.79 10.96
N VAL A 118 -14.20 -3.05 10.78
CA VAL A 118 -13.97 -3.69 9.48
C VAL A 118 -14.85 -4.93 9.35
N THR A 119 -15.15 -5.32 8.12
CA THR A 119 -15.83 -6.58 7.88
C THR A 119 -14.90 -7.76 8.18
N ARG A 120 -15.46 -8.90 8.53
CA ARG A 120 -14.70 -10.12 8.81
C ARG A 120 -13.80 -10.53 7.63
N GLU A 121 -14.23 -10.24 6.41
CA GLU A 121 -13.43 -10.46 5.20
C GLU A 121 -12.12 -9.66 5.18
N ASN A 122 -12.09 -8.51 5.83
CA ASN A 122 -10.91 -7.65 5.95
C ASN A 122 -10.12 -7.90 7.24
N ASN A 123 -10.55 -8.87 8.10
CA ASN A 123 -9.89 -9.28 9.35
C ASN A 123 -9.41 -10.75 9.33
N LYS A 124 -9.35 -11.38 8.14
CA LYS A 124 -9.09 -12.83 7.97
C LYS A 124 -7.85 -13.37 8.68
N GLU A 125 -6.78 -12.60 8.72
CA GLU A 125 -5.52 -13.07 9.33
C GLU A 125 -5.63 -13.14 10.86
N ALA A 126 -6.29 -12.16 11.50
CA ALA A 126 -6.55 -12.21 12.93
C ALA A 126 -7.56 -13.33 13.26
N ASP A 127 -8.64 -13.48 12.46
CA ASP A 127 -9.60 -14.60 12.56
C ASP A 127 -8.90 -15.95 12.42
N ARG A 128 -8.00 -16.11 11.44
CA ARG A 128 -7.22 -17.35 11.27
C ARG A 128 -6.38 -17.67 12.50
N LEU A 129 -5.71 -16.66 13.06
CA LEU A 129 -4.80 -16.83 14.19
C LEU A 129 -5.56 -17.19 15.48
N VAL A 130 -6.72 -16.54 15.74
CA VAL A 130 -7.55 -16.86 16.90
C VAL A 130 -8.13 -18.28 16.79
N ASN A 131 -8.58 -18.70 15.60
CA ASN A 131 -9.09 -20.04 15.38
C ASN A 131 -8.00 -21.11 15.53
N GLN A 132 -6.75 -20.80 15.17
CA GLN A 132 -5.62 -21.71 15.38
C GLN A 132 -5.35 -21.91 16.88
N ALA A 133 -5.38 -20.85 17.70
CA ALA A 133 -5.23 -20.94 19.14
C ALA A 133 -6.36 -21.76 19.80
N LEU A 134 -7.60 -21.58 19.31
CA LEU A 134 -8.75 -22.39 19.74
C LEU A 134 -8.61 -23.87 19.40
N ASN A 135 -8.07 -24.19 18.21
CA ASN A 135 -7.90 -25.58 17.78
C ASN A 135 -6.83 -26.31 18.58
N LEU A 136 -5.76 -25.62 18.97
CA LEU A 136 -4.63 -26.20 19.66
C LEU A 136 -4.72 -26.04 21.20
N GLU A 137 -5.69 -25.25 21.67
CA GLU A 137 -5.88 -24.90 23.09
C GLU A 137 -4.60 -24.37 23.75
N GLN A 138 -3.82 -23.57 23.01
CA GLN A 138 -2.57 -22.99 23.46
C GLN A 138 -2.29 -21.63 22.84
N ASP A 139 -1.42 -20.87 23.50
CA ASP A 139 -0.92 -19.63 22.93
C ASP A 139 -0.12 -19.88 21.65
N ILE A 140 -0.31 -19.00 20.69
CA ILE A 140 0.44 -19.01 19.44
C ILE A 140 1.19 -17.69 19.30
N GLU A 141 2.49 -17.78 19.20
CA GLU A 141 3.33 -16.67 18.80
C GLU A 141 3.72 -16.89 17.35
N ALA A 142 3.04 -16.18 16.45
CA ALA A 142 3.53 -16.08 15.10
C ALA A 142 4.79 -15.22 15.18
N LYS A 143 5.95 -15.84 15.00
CA LYS A 143 7.23 -15.10 14.87
C LYS A 143 6.98 -13.94 13.92
N PRO A 144 7.53 -12.73 14.17
CA PRO A 144 7.48 -11.67 13.20
C PRO A 144 7.84 -12.31 11.86
N GLN A 145 6.87 -12.50 11.02
CA GLN A 145 7.17 -12.75 9.65
C GLN A 145 7.63 -11.41 9.10
N THR A 146 8.85 -11.02 9.49
CA THR A 146 9.67 -10.43 8.48
C THR A 146 9.60 -11.47 7.39
N THR A 147 8.80 -11.19 6.38
CA THR A 147 8.85 -11.93 5.12
C THR A 147 10.24 -11.68 4.51
N ALA A 148 11.28 -12.01 5.27
CA ALA A 148 12.66 -12.13 4.86
C ALA A 148 12.87 -13.44 4.07
N ALA A 149 11.78 -14.18 3.81
CA ALA A 149 11.77 -15.19 2.79
C ALA A 149 11.56 -14.48 1.45
N ASN A 150 12.69 -14.10 0.80
CA ASN A 150 12.76 -13.62 -0.59
C ASN A 150 12.11 -12.26 -0.94
N LYS A 151 12.12 -11.23 -0.06
CA LYS A 151 11.97 -9.87 -0.58
C LYS A 151 13.26 -9.50 -1.32
N LYS A 152 13.26 -9.73 -2.63
CA LYS A 152 14.35 -9.25 -3.49
C LYS A 152 14.45 -7.73 -3.30
N HIS A 153 15.63 -7.24 -2.93
CA HIS A 153 15.91 -5.81 -3.02
C HIS A 153 15.82 -5.40 -4.48
N VAL A 154 14.85 -4.53 -4.81
CA VAL A 154 14.55 -4.21 -6.21
C VAL A 154 15.25 -2.94 -6.62
N ARG A 155 16.03 -3.02 -7.68
CA ARG A 155 16.70 -1.88 -8.31
C ARG A 155 15.75 -1.24 -9.33
N LEU A 156 15.31 -0.02 -9.02
CA LEU A 156 14.35 0.71 -9.85
C LEU A 156 15.05 1.63 -10.85
N GLY A 157 14.61 1.58 -12.10
CA GLY A 157 14.85 2.62 -13.08
C GLY A 157 13.63 3.50 -13.20
N VAL A 158 13.72 4.79 -12.85
CA VAL A 158 12.55 5.68 -12.85
C VAL A 158 12.59 6.60 -14.05
N LEU A 159 11.58 6.51 -14.92
CA LEU A 159 11.44 7.35 -16.12
C LEU A 159 10.50 8.54 -15.81
N ILE A 160 10.95 9.76 -16.10
CA ILE A 160 10.19 10.99 -15.84
C ILE A 160 10.18 11.94 -17.04
N SER A 161 9.12 12.74 -17.21
CA SER A 161 9.03 13.84 -18.17
C SER A 161 8.58 15.17 -17.55
N GLY A 162 8.21 15.18 -16.26
CA GLY A 162 7.58 16.32 -15.62
C GLY A 162 8.05 16.57 -14.18
N GLY A 163 7.12 16.84 -13.28
CA GLY A 163 7.36 17.32 -11.91
C GLY A 163 8.05 16.35 -10.95
N GLY A 164 8.11 15.05 -11.27
CA GLY A 164 8.74 14.02 -10.44
C GLY A 164 8.01 13.70 -9.14
N THR A 165 6.72 14.01 -9.02
CA THR A 165 5.94 13.75 -7.80
C THR A 165 5.87 12.26 -7.45
N THR A 166 5.71 11.40 -8.45
CA THR A 166 5.74 9.95 -8.28
C THR A 166 7.11 9.45 -7.79
N LEU A 167 8.21 9.97 -8.36
CA LEU A 167 9.58 9.68 -7.89
C LEU A 167 9.74 10.04 -6.42
N MET A 168 9.32 11.25 -6.01
CA MET A 168 9.44 11.70 -4.62
C MET A 168 8.60 10.84 -3.67
N ASN A 169 7.43 10.36 -4.10
CA ASN A 169 6.64 9.42 -3.32
C ASN A 169 7.35 8.08 -3.14
N ILE A 170 7.96 7.54 -4.20
CA ILE A 170 8.73 6.29 -4.15
C ILE A 170 9.91 6.43 -3.18
N LEU A 171 10.69 7.51 -3.28
CA LEU A 171 11.81 7.78 -2.36
C LEU A 171 11.35 7.84 -0.91
N ARG A 172 10.27 8.58 -0.63
CA ARG A 172 9.69 8.63 0.71
C ARG A 172 9.28 7.26 1.22
N CYS A 173 8.73 6.39 0.35
CA CYS A 173 8.36 5.02 0.73
C CYS A 173 9.56 4.13 1.00
N ILE A 174 10.68 4.36 0.29
CA ILE A 174 11.96 3.67 0.53
C ILE A 174 12.55 4.14 1.87
N ASP A 175 12.66 5.45 2.10
CA ASP A 175 13.20 6.03 3.33
C ASP A 175 12.43 5.61 4.58
N GLN A 176 11.11 5.41 4.43
CA GLN A 176 10.22 4.93 5.50
C GLN A 176 10.21 3.40 5.64
N GLY A 177 11.05 2.67 4.91
CA GLY A 177 11.10 1.20 4.94
C GLY A 177 9.86 0.50 4.38
N ARG A 178 8.95 1.23 3.72
CA ARG A 178 7.73 0.69 3.11
C ARG A 178 7.97 -0.02 1.78
N LEU A 179 9.09 0.27 1.13
CA LEU A 179 9.57 -0.41 -0.08
C LEU A 179 10.99 -0.89 0.14
N ASN A 180 11.22 -2.19 -0.04
CA ASN A 180 12.56 -2.77 -0.10
C ASN A 180 13.13 -2.60 -1.51
N ALA A 181 13.53 -1.37 -1.85
CA ALA A 181 14.00 -1.02 -3.17
C ALA A 181 15.00 0.13 -3.09
N GLU A 182 15.74 0.36 -4.18
CA GLU A 182 16.53 1.55 -4.38
C GLU A 182 16.28 2.13 -5.78
N VAL A 183 16.44 3.43 -5.94
CA VAL A 183 16.41 4.08 -7.26
C VAL A 183 17.81 4.07 -7.83
N ALA A 184 18.09 3.13 -8.73
CA ALA A 184 19.39 2.92 -9.32
C ALA A 184 19.75 3.97 -10.40
N VAL A 185 18.73 4.42 -11.15
CA VAL A 185 18.88 5.46 -12.16
C VAL A 185 17.53 6.17 -12.38
N VAL A 186 17.61 7.48 -12.63
CA VAL A 186 16.49 8.29 -13.11
C VAL A 186 16.79 8.71 -14.54
N ILE A 187 15.88 8.44 -15.46
CA ILE A 187 15.98 8.87 -16.85
C ILE A 187 14.92 9.91 -17.13
N SER A 188 15.32 11.10 -17.57
CA SER A 188 14.39 12.16 -17.94
C SER A 188 14.37 12.38 -19.44
N SER A 189 13.15 12.45 -20.03
CA SER A 189 12.94 12.81 -21.43
C SER A 189 13.11 14.30 -21.71
N ARG A 190 13.29 15.13 -20.68
CA ARG A 190 13.42 16.60 -20.78
C ARG A 190 14.46 17.12 -19.81
N LEU A 191 15.40 17.95 -20.30
CA LEU A 191 16.41 18.58 -19.47
C LEU A 191 15.78 19.50 -18.39
N THR A 192 14.70 20.21 -18.75
CA THR A 192 14.06 21.22 -17.91
C THR A 192 12.94 20.69 -17.03
N ALA A 193 12.80 19.36 -16.92
CA ALA A 193 11.78 18.77 -16.04
C ALA A 193 12.11 19.06 -14.57
N ALA A 194 11.18 19.61 -13.81
CA ALA A 194 11.39 19.91 -12.39
C ALA A 194 11.76 18.66 -11.56
N GLY A 195 11.39 17.47 -12.02
CA GLY A 195 11.80 16.20 -11.43
C GLY A 195 13.30 15.93 -11.52
N VAL A 196 14.02 16.52 -12.50
CA VAL A 196 15.47 16.39 -12.65
C VAL A 196 16.19 17.03 -11.47
N GLU A 197 15.82 18.26 -11.11
CA GLU A 197 16.46 18.97 -9.99
C GLU A 197 16.14 18.28 -8.66
N LYS A 198 14.90 17.78 -8.48
CA LYS A 198 14.54 17.02 -7.29
C LYS A 198 15.36 15.71 -7.16
N ALA A 199 15.53 14.98 -8.28
CA ALA A 199 16.32 13.77 -8.31
C ALA A 199 17.80 14.03 -7.98
N LYS A 200 18.40 15.07 -8.57
CA LYS A 200 19.80 15.49 -8.28
C LYS A 200 19.96 15.90 -6.81
N ALA A 201 19.02 16.70 -6.29
CA ALA A 201 19.02 17.12 -4.88
C ALA A 201 18.91 15.93 -3.91
N SER A 202 18.30 14.83 -4.34
CA SER A 202 18.25 13.55 -3.61
C SER A 202 19.46 12.66 -3.81
N GLY A 203 20.53 13.12 -4.50
CA GLY A 203 21.76 12.36 -4.75
C GLY A 203 21.63 11.24 -5.78
N LEU A 204 20.57 11.24 -6.60
CA LEU A 204 20.33 10.18 -7.55
C LEU A 204 21.14 10.33 -8.84
N ASN A 205 21.47 9.18 -9.47
CA ASN A 205 22.06 9.16 -10.81
C ASN A 205 21.02 9.54 -11.86
N VAL A 206 21.15 10.72 -12.47
CA VAL A 206 20.19 11.26 -13.43
C VAL A 206 20.79 11.27 -14.83
N LYS A 207 20.08 10.70 -15.79
CA LYS A 207 20.39 10.70 -17.22
C LYS A 207 19.32 11.47 -17.99
N ILE A 208 19.75 12.31 -18.93
CA ILE A 208 18.83 13.04 -19.82
C ILE A 208 18.87 12.35 -21.18
N ILE A 209 17.74 11.82 -21.61
CA ILE A 209 17.60 11.12 -22.90
C ILE A 209 16.34 11.69 -23.58
N CYS A 210 16.55 12.67 -24.43
CA CYS A 210 15.45 13.36 -25.13
C CYS A 210 15.16 12.70 -26.47
N LYS A 211 13.91 12.32 -26.71
CA LYS A 211 13.51 11.62 -27.96
C LYS A 211 13.93 12.37 -29.23
N LYS A 212 13.91 13.71 -29.21
CA LYS A 212 14.31 14.54 -30.34
C LYS A 212 15.79 14.44 -30.75
N ASP A 213 16.66 13.92 -29.88
CA ASP A 213 18.08 13.81 -30.10
C ASP A 213 18.45 12.49 -30.82
N TYR A 214 17.44 11.66 -31.15
CA TYR A 214 17.60 10.37 -31.83
C TYR A 214 16.79 10.35 -33.13
N PRO A 215 17.32 9.75 -34.21
CA PRO A 215 16.70 9.77 -35.53
C PRO A 215 15.43 8.92 -35.62
N ASN A 216 15.32 7.89 -34.78
CA ASN A 216 14.19 6.96 -34.76
C ASN A 216 13.92 6.46 -33.34
N ILE A 217 12.85 5.69 -33.20
CA ILE A 217 12.40 5.16 -31.91
C ILE A 217 13.34 4.05 -31.41
N ASP A 218 13.95 3.28 -32.33
CA ASP A 218 14.80 2.15 -31.98
C ASP A 218 16.06 2.63 -31.26
N GLU A 219 16.75 3.66 -31.84
CA GLU A 219 17.95 4.23 -31.21
C GLU A 219 17.66 4.93 -29.89
N PHE A 220 16.49 5.62 -29.80
CA PHE A 220 16.05 6.20 -28.55
C PHE A 220 15.80 5.13 -27.48
N SER A 221 15.10 4.05 -27.84
CA SER A 221 14.79 2.94 -26.94
C SER A 221 16.02 2.17 -26.51
N LYS A 222 16.94 1.92 -27.47
CA LYS A 222 18.22 1.30 -27.18
C LYS A 222 19.08 2.12 -26.20
N ARG A 223 19.07 3.45 -26.33
CA ARG A 223 19.78 4.31 -25.37
C ARG A 223 19.21 4.25 -23.98
N ILE A 224 17.87 4.17 -23.83
CA ILE A 224 17.21 3.95 -22.54
C ILE A 224 17.64 2.59 -21.97
N GLU A 225 17.57 1.54 -22.78
CA GLU A 225 17.95 0.18 -22.36
C GLU A 225 19.41 0.13 -21.86
N GLU A 226 20.35 0.75 -22.56
CA GLU A 226 21.77 0.79 -22.16
C GLU A 226 21.95 1.35 -20.74
N GLU A 227 21.27 2.46 -20.40
CA GLU A 227 21.37 3.05 -19.06
C GLU A 227 20.69 2.19 -17.99
N LEU A 228 19.55 1.57 -18.32
CA LEU A 228 18.86 0.64 -17.42
C LEU A 228 19.72 -0.60 -17.12
N VAL A 229 20.38 -1.14 -18.15
CA VAL A 229 21.28 -2.29 -18.02
C VAL A 229 22.52 -1.93 -17.20
N ALA A 230 23.17 -0.81 -17.52
CA ALA A 230 24.35 -0.34 -16.80
C ALA A 230 24.06 -0.11 -15.31
N ALA A 231 22.83 0.30 -14.98
CA ALA A 231 22.37 0.46 -13.60
C ALA A 231 21.83 -0.84 -12.96
N ASN A 232 21.88 -1.99 -13.66
CA ASN A 232 21.33 -3.26 -13.18
C ASN A 232 19.89 -3.15 -12.72
N VAL A 233 19.02 -2.50 -13.49
CA VAL A 233 17.62 -2.28 -13.16
C VAL A 233 16.81 -3.58 -13.22
N ASP A 234 16.07 -3.89 -12.16
CA ASP A 234 15.14 -5.02 -12.09
C ASP A 234 13.75 -4.67 -12.60
N LEU A 235 13.28 -3.45 -12.29
CA LEU A 235 11.96 -2.95 -12.60
C LEU A 235 12.04 -1.50 -13.06
N VAL A 236 11.41 -1.20 -14.17
CA VAL A 236 11.26 0.16 -14.69
C VAL A 236 9.92 0.73 -14.23
N VAL A 237 9.95 1.95 -13.69
CA VAL A 237 8.80 2.66 -13.17
C VAL A 237 8.61 3.97 -13.93
N GLN A 238 7.53 4.10 -14.67
CA GLN A 238 7.18 5.33 -15.36
C GLN A 238 6.43 6.28 -14.41
N GLY A 239 7.10 7.35 -14.02
CA GLY A 239 6.56 8.38 -13.12
C GLY A 239 6.20 9.66 -13.85
N GLY A 240 5.13 9.63 -14.66
CA GLY A 240 4.76 10.72 -15.57
C GLY A 240 5.66 10.79 -16.80
N TRP A 241 6.00 9.64 -17.38
CA TRP A 241 6.72 9.51 -18.62
C TRP A 241 5.80 9.68 -19.81
N LEU A 242 6.12 10.58 -20.73
CA LEU A 242 5.25 10.96 -21.84
C LEU A 242 5.71 10.49 -23.23
N CYS A 243 6.82 9.78 -23.30
CA CYS A 243 7.38 9.30 -24.58
C CYS A 243 7.08 7.81 -24.75
N LEU A 244 6.55 7.44 -25.90
CA LEU A 244 6.56 6.03 -26.28
C LEU A 244 8.01 5.62 -26.58
N TRP A 245 8.38 4.44 -26.09
CA TRP A 245 9.65 3.76 -26.38
C TRP A 245 9.38 2.27 -26.53
N GLU A 246 10.17 1.59 -27.31
CA GLU A 246 10.05 0.15 -27.51
C GLU A 246 10.64 -0.58 -26.31
N ILE A 247 9.81 -1.36 -25.65
CA ILE A 247 10.21 -2.13 -24.46
C ILE A 247 10.96 -3.37 -24.94
N PRO A 248 12.27 -3.51 -24.63
CA PRO A 248 13.04 -4.67 -25.04
C PRO A 248 12.58 -5.92 -24.29
N ALA A 249 12.73 -7.09 -24.92
CA ALA A 249 12.26 -8.38 -24.39
C ALA A 249 12.72 -8.68 -22.95
N ARG A 250 13.92 -8.22 -22.57
CA ARG A 250 14.44 -8.39 -21.20
C ARG A 250 13.64 -7.65 -20.14
N TYR A 251 12.88 -6.59 -20.52
CA TYR A 251 12.01 -5.80 -19.65
C TYR A 251 10.51 -6.09 -19.90
N GLU A 252 10.17 -7.12 -20.66
CA GLU A 252 8.81 -7.59 -20.79
C GLU A 252 8.24 -7.93 -19.39
N ASN A 253 7.05 -7.41 -19.07
CA ASN A 253 6.42 -7.49 -17.75
C ASN A 253 7.32 -6.97 -16.60
N ARG A 254 8.21 -6.00 -16.91
CA ARG A 254 9.09 -5.31 -15.96
C ARG A 254 9.11 -3.80 -16.15
N VAL A 255 8.14 -3.26 -16.87
CA VAL A 255 7.91 -1.82 -16.99
C VAL A 255 6.52 -1.55 -16.48
N MET A 256 6.39 -0.74 -15.45
CA MET A 256 5.10 -0.33 -14.87
C MET A 256 4.81 1.13 -15.17
N ASN A 257 3.53 1.44 -15.39
CA ASN A 257 3.00 2.79 -15.46
C ASN A 257 1.82 2.95 -14.51
N VAL A 258 1.61 4.15 -14.00
CA VAL A 258 0.37 4.55 -13.36
C VAL A 258 -0.39 5.50 -14.27
N HIS A 259 -1.63 5.14 -14.57
CA HIS A 259 -2.54 5.93 -15.37
C HIS A 259 -3.64 6.52 -14.46
N PRO A 260 -3.96 7.83 -14.54
CA PRO A 260 -4.87 8.51 -13.61
C PRO A 260 -6.37 8.29 -13.92
N ALA A 261 -6.72 7.09 -14.40
CA ALA A 261 -8.10 6.63 -14.58
C ALA A 261 -8.23 5.12 -14.37
N LEU A 262 -9.47 4.65 -14.35
CA LEU A 262 -9.81 3.23 -14.27
C LEU A 262 -9.79 2.62 -15.68
N LEU A 263 -8.63 2.15 -16.14
CA LEU A 263 -8.51 1.49 -17.44
C LEU A 263 -9.50 0.31 -17.55
N PRO A 264 -10.06 0.05 -18.75
CA PRO A 264 -9.70 0.64 -20.05
C PRO A 264 -10.34 2.01 -20.35
N SER A 265 -11.15 2.58 -19.44
CA SER A 265 -11.79 3.89 -19.65
C SER A 265 -10.75 5.02 -19.55
N PHE A 266 -10.91 6.03 -20.38
CA PHE A 266 -10.09 7.25 -20.40
C PHE A 266 -8.57 6.96 -20.54
N GLY A 267 -8.21 5.88 -21.26
CA GLY A 267 -6.83 5.54 -21.61
C GLY A 267 -6.52 5.75 -23.10
N GLY A 268 -5.23 5.62 -23.45
CA GLY A 268 -4.75 5.67 -24.82
C GLY A 268 -4.12 7.00 -25.21
N LYS A 269 -3.79 7.13 -26.50
CA LYS A 269 -3.07 8.30 -27.05
C LYS A 269 -3.80 9.61 -26.74
N GLY A 270 -3.11 10.56 -26.13
CA GLY A 270 -3.65 11.88 -25.77
C GLY A 270 -4.28 11.95 -24.37
N MET A 271 -4.50 10.83 -23.70
CA MET A 271 -5.04 10.77 -22.34
C MET A 271 -3.91 10.78 -21.30
N TRP A 272 -3.54 11.96 -20.80
CA TRP A 272 -2.52 12.15 -19.78
C TRP A 272 -2.76 13.41 -18.95
N GLY A 273 -2.34 13.44 -17.71
CA GLY A 273 -2.44 14.60 -16.81
C GLY A 273 -3.86 15.11 -16.67
N HIS A 274 -4.07 16.43 -16.79
CA HIS A 274 -5.37 17.08 -16.61
C HIS A 274 -6.43 16.65 -17.64
N HIS A 275 -6.03 16.30 -18.87
CA HIS A 275 -6.97 15.86 -19.91
C HIS A 275 -7.80 14.65 -19.49
N VAL A 276 -7.22 13.75 -18.70
CA VAL A 276 -7.95 12.59 -18.16
C VAL A 276 -9.03 13.04 -17.18
N HIS A 277 -8.71 13.94 -16.26
CA HIS A 277 -9.65 14.42 -15.25
C HIS A 277 -10.76 15.26 -15.86
N GLU A 278 -10.44 16.11 -16.85
CA GLU A 278 -11.41 16.84 -17.65
C GLU A 278 -12.39 15.90 -18.36
N ALA A 279 -11.89 14.84 -18.98
CA ALA A 279 -12.71 13.84 -19.66
C ALA A 279 -13.64 13.09 -18.69
N VAL A 280 -13.14 12.73 -17.50
CA VAL A 280 -13.92 12.07 -16.43
C VAL A 280 -15.06 12.98 -15.96
N LEU A 281 -14.77 14.27 -15.72
CA LEU A 281 -15.76 15.26 -15.30
C LEU A 281 -16.79 15.51 -16.40
N ALA A 282 -16.34 15.70 -17.64
CA ALA A 282 -17.22 15.91 -18.79
C ALA A 282 -18.16 14.72 -19.07
N ALA A 283 -17.71 13.50 -18.78
CA ALA A 283 -18.53 12.29 -18.88
C ALA A 283 -19.53 12.13 -17.72
N GLY A 284 -19.49 13.01 -16.71
CA GLY A 284 -20.39 12.94 -15.56
C GLY A 284 -20.16 11.72 -14.65
N CYS A 285 -18.96 11.13 -14.66
CA CYS A 285 -18.62 9.99 -13.83
C CYS A 285 -18.77 10.34 -12.34
N LYS A 286 -19.25 9.39 -11.53
CA LYS A 286 -19.34 9.53 -10.05
C LYS A 286 -18.19 8.87 -9.32
N ILE A 287 -17.41 8.04 -10.02
CA ILE A 287 -16.21 7.36 -9.53
C ILE A 287 -15.10 7.55 -10.55
N SER A 288 -13.92 7.90 -10.07
CA SER A 288 -12.65 7.92 -10.79
C SER A 288 -11.62 7.09 -10.03
N GLY A 289 -10.36 7.21 -10.38
CA GLY A 289 -9.27 6.50 -9.70
C GLY A 289 -8.02 6.41 -10.54
N CYS A 290 -7.21 5.40 -10.26
CA CYS A 290 -5.98 5.13 -10.99
C CYS A 290 -5.80 3.64 -11.28
N THR A 291 -4.99 3.36 -12.29
CA THR A 291 -4.60 2.01 -12.69
C THR A 291 -3.09 1.91 -12.77
N VAL A 292 -2.50 0.97 -12.03
CA VAL A 292 -1.12 0.53 -12.27
C VAL A 292 -1.15 -0.70 -13.14
N HIS A 293 -0.41 -0.68 -14.23
CA HIS A 293 -0.37 -1.76 -15.21
C HIS A 293 1.07 -1.99 -15.70
N PHE A 294 1.35 -3.16 -16.23
CA PHE A 294 2.55 -3.35 -17.03
C PHE A 294 2.40 -2.62 -18.36
N CYS A 295 3.47 -2.00 -18.82
CA CYS A 295 3.47 -1.36 -20.12
C CYS A 295 3.62 -2.39 -21.24
N SER A 296 3.00 -2.08 -22.37
CA SER A 296 3.24 -2.69 -23.68
C SER A 296 3.76 -1.62 -24.65
N ASN A 297 3.98 -1.98 -25.90
CA ASN A 297 4.34 -1.03 -26.95
C ASN A 297 3.15 -0.21 -27.47
N GLU A 298 2.01 -0.32 -26.80
CA GLU A 298 0.80 0.49 -27.02
C GLU A 298 0.45 1.27 -25.76
N TYR A 299 -0.09 2.50 -25.91
CA TYR A 299 -0.50 3.31 -24.77
C TYR A 299 -1.61 2.63 -23.96
N ASP A 300 -1.37 2.45 -22.67
CA ASP A 300 -2.33 2.01 -21.65
C ASP A 300 -3.03 0.67 -21.94
N LYS A 301 -2.39 -0.23 -22.72
CA LYS A 301 -2.95 -1.53 -23.14
C LYS A 301 -2.39 -2.74 -22.38
N GLY A 302 -1.37 -2.57 -21.57
CA GLY A 302 -0.74 -3.67 -20.87
C GLY A 302 -1.57 -4.24 -19.70
N PRO A 303 -1.17 -5.40 -19.16
CA PRO A 303 -1.88 -6.11 -18.10
C PRO A 303 -2.02 -5.28 -16.82
N ILE A 304 -3.25 -5.16 -16.30
CA ILE A 304 -3.57 -4.40 -15.08
C ILE A 304 -3.08 -5.14 -13.84
N ILE A 305 -2.40 -4.42 -12.95
CA ILE A 305 -1.85 -4.96 -11.69
C ILE A 305 -2.74 -4.56 -10.50
N VAL A 306 -2.98 -3.24 -10.35
CA VAL A 306 -3.74 -2.66 -9.24
C VAL A 306 -4.62 -1.54 -9.77
N GLN A 307 -5.86 -1.50 -9.30
CA GLN A 307 -6.76 -0.37 -9.49
C GLN A 307 -7.24 0.14 -8.15
N ARG A 308 -7.31 1.46 -8.00
CA ARG A 308 -7.88 2.12 -6.82
C ARG A 308 -8.85 3.19 -7.25
N THR A 309 -9.96 3.31 -6.51
CA THR A 309 -11.04 4.23 -6.80
C THR A 309 -11.04 5.44 -5.87
N CYS A 310 -11.60 6.53 -6.33
CA CYS A 310 -12.01 7.67 -5.51
C CYS A 310 -13.35 8.22 -6.02
N GLU A 311 -14.07 8.90 -5.14
CA GLU A 311 -15.30 9.59 -5.47
C GLU A 311 -15.04 10.82 -6.35
N VAL A 312 -15.95 11.11 -7.29
CA VAL A 312 -16.03 12.37 -8.03
C VAL A 312 -17.16 13.18 -7.43
N LYS A 313 -16.84 14.38 -6.93
CA LYS A 313 -17.81 15.29 -6.31
C LYS A 313 -18.38 16.25 -7.35
N ASP A 314 -19.62 16.66 -7.16
CA ASP A 314 -20.27 17.61 -8.08
C ASP A 314 -19.57 18.98 -8.13
N SER A 315 -18.80 19.33 -7.10
CA SER A 315 -17.99 20.55 -7.02
C SER A 315 -16.56 20.39 -7.53
N ASP A 316 -16.18 19.24 -8.07
CA ASP A 316 -14.78 19.03 -8.49
C ASP A 316 -14.41 19.84 -9.72
N THR A 317 -13.21 20.39 -9.68
CA THR A 317 -12.45 20.83 -10.85
C THR A 317 -11.47 19.74 -11.26
N SER A 318 -10.84 19.88 -12.43
CA SER A 318 -9.78 18.93 -12.86
C SER A 318 -8.64 18.85 -11.86
N GLU A 319 -8.30 19.96 -11.18
CA GLU A 319 -7.24 20.05 -10.18
C GLU A 319 -7.61 19.29 -8.89
N THR A 320 -8.83 19.51 -8.36
CA THR A 320 -9.25 18.85 -7.11
C THR A 320 -9.44 17.35 -7.28
N LEU A 321 -9.91 16.94 -8.46
CA LEU A 321 -9.99 15.53 -8.80
C LEU A 321 -8.59 14.92 -8.98
N ALA A 322 -7.66 15.62 -9.66
CA ALA A 322 -6.28 15.19 -9.84
C ALA A 322 -5.57 14.96 -8.51
N GLU A 323 -5.71 15.87 -7.54
CA GLU A 323 -5.13 15.72 -6.20
C GLU A 323 -5.66 14.47 -5.49
N ARG A 324 -6.97 14.21 -5.58
CA ARG A 324 -7.60 13.04 -4.97
C ARG A 324 -7.17 11.73 -5.64
N VAL A 325 -7.08 11.72 -6.96
CA VAL A 325 -6.57 10.57 -7.73
C VAL A 325 -5.10 10.33 -7.41
N PHE A 326 -4.27 11.38 -7.31
CA PHE A 326 -2.85 11.25 -6.98
C PHE A 326 -2.62 10.59 -5.62
N GLN A 327 -3.48 10.84 -4.63
CA GLN A 327 -3.41 10.10 -3.35
C GLN A 327 -3.59 8.59 -3.57
N GLN A 328 -4.49 8.18 -4.47
CA GLN A 328 -4.68 6.78 -4.80
C GLN A 328 -3.51 6.21 -5.62
N GLU A 329 -2.92 7.00 -6.53
CA GLU A 329 -1.72 6.61 -7.27
C GLU A 329 -0.54 6.30 -6.35
N CYS A 330 -0.30 7.14 -5.34
CA CYS A 330 0.75 6.94 -4.35
C CYS A 330 0.65 5.58 -3.65
N ILE A 331 -0.57 5.17 -3.32
CA ILE A 331 -0.83 3.89 -2.65
C ILE A 331 -0.73 2.73 -3.65
N ALA A 332 -1.39 2.85 -4.82
CA ALA A 332 -1.44 1.81 -5.83
C ALA A 332 -0.05 1.46 -6.38
N TYR A 333 0.76 2.47 -6.66
CA TYR A 333 2.09 2.25 -7.23
C TYR A 333 3.03 1.58 -6.23
N THR A 334 3.03 2.02 -4.98
CA THR A 334 3.80 1.38 -3.90
C THR A 334 3.38 -0.09 -3.73
N GLN A 335 2.06 -0.36 -3.77
CA GLN A 335 1.52 -1.72 -3.71
C GLN A 335 2.00 -2.59 -4.88
N ALA A 336 1.96 -2.08 -6.11
CA ALA A 336 2.39 -2.82 -7.30
C ALA A 336 3.89 -3.15 -7.27
N ILE A 337 4.75 -2.18 -6.91
CA ILE A 337 6.20 -2.39 -6.77
C ILE A 337 6.48 -3.45 -5.70
N ARG A 338 5.76 -3.42 -4.57
CA ARG A 338 5.90 -4.42 -3.50
C ARG A 338 5.51 -5.82 -3.98
N LEU A 339 4.38 -5.96 -4.68
CA LEU A 339 3.94 -7.26 -5.24
C LEU A 339 4.99 -7.83 -6.23
N PHE A 340 5.64 -6.95 -7.01
CA PHE A 340 6.75 -7.35 -7.88
C PHE A 340 7.95 -7.83 -7.07
N ALA A 341 8.37 -7.07 -6.06
CA ALA A 341 9.49 -7.42 -5.17
C ALA A 341 9.27 -8.76 -4.45
N GLU A 342 8.02 -9.07 -4.12
CA GLU A 342 7.61 -10.34 -3.49
C GLU A 342 7.47 -11.50 -4.47
N GLY A 343 7.67 -11.28 -5.79
CA GLY A 343 7.51 -12.31 -6.82
C GLY A 343 6.07 -12.81 -6.98
N LYS A 344 5.10 -12.01 -6.54
CA LYS A 344 3.68 -12.37 -6.51
C LYS A 344 2.93 -12.10 -7.82
N LEU A 345 3.53 -11.37 -8.75
CA LEU A 345 2.89 -11.05 -10.02
C LEU A 345 3.17 -12.14 -11.05
N LEU A 346 2.12 -12.73 -11.59
CA LEU A 346 2.17 -13.70 -12.68
C LEU A 346 1.31 -13.17 -13.83
N VAL A 347 1.91 -13.05 -15.01
CA VAL A 347 1.18 -12.64 -16.22
C VAL A 347 0.83 -13.89 -17.03
N GLU A 348 -0.47 -14.16 -17.21
CA GLU A 348 -1.00 -15.26 -18.01
C GLU A 348 -2.13 -14.74 -18.91
N ASN A 349 -2.07 -15.04 -20.18
CA ASN A 349 -3.09 -14.66 -21.18
C ASN A 349 -3.44 -13.14 -21.12
N GLY A 350 -2.41 -12.29 -20.99
CA GLY A 350 -2.58 -10.83 -20.92
C GLY A 350 -3.23 -10.31 -19.63
N LYS A 351 -3.31 -11.12 -18.58
CA LYS A 351 -3.87 -10.74 -17.27
C LYS A 351 -2.86 -11.00 -16.16
N VAL A 352 -2.83 -10.11 -15.16
CA VAL A 352 -2.04 -10.33 -13.95
C VAL A 352 -2.84 -11.15 -12.95
N LYS A 353 -2.24 -12.23 -12.44
CA LYS A 353 -2.69 -12.96 -11.26
C LYS A 353 -1.76 -12.64 -10.10
N ILE A 354 -2.34 -12.41 -8.92
CA ILE A 354 -1.57 -12.22 -7.69
C ILE A 354 -1.52 -13.56 -6.96
N LYS A 355 -0.30 -14.09 -6.80
CA LYS A 355 -0.07 -15.31 -6.02
C LYS A 355 -0.34 -15.02 -4.54
N SER A 356 -1.05 -15.92 -3.90
CA SER A 356 -1.31 -15.91 -2.46
C SER A 356 -0.04 -16.10 -1.64
#